data_76b8d8911e9c715d8a8bb1167e2c03ef
#
_entry.id   76b8d8911e9c715d8a8bb1167e2c03ef
#
_cell.length_a   1.000
_cell.length_b   1.000
_cell.length_c   1.000
_cell.angle_alpha   90.00
_cell.angle_beta   90.00
_cell.angle_gamma   90.00
#
_symmetry.space_group_name_H-M   'P 1'
#
loop_
_entity.id
_entity.type
_entity.pdbx_description
1 polymer ?
#
loop_
_entity_poly.entity_id
_entity_poly.type
_entity_poly.pdbx_seq_one_letter_code
_entity_poly.pdbx_strand_id
1 'polypeptide(L)'
;MTCHFCETTDLVILERNDYLYAIRYKFPVTELHTLLIPFRHVESYFDLDNAEIDAFNELLLSQKKNLLEQDKNISGFNVGFNSGEDAGQTVMHCHIHLIPRRHGDMENPRGGVRGVIPKRRDYLND
;
A
#
# COMPACT_ATOMS: atom_id res chain seq x y z
N MET A 1 2.27 -23.23 9.20
CA MET A 1 3.00 -22.12 8.57
C MET A 1 2.56 -20.80 9.15
N THR A 2 3.51 -20.00 9.56
CA THR A 2 3.21 -18.68 10.12
C THR A 2 3.04 -17.64 9.00
N CYS A 3 2.03 -16.80 9.15
CA CYS A 3 1.81 -15.67 8.27
C CYS A 3 2.31 -14.41 8.97
N HIS A 4 3.24 -13.70 8.36
CA HIS A 4 3.81 -12.48 8.94
C HIS A 4 2.77 -11.41 9.24
N PHE A 5 1.71 -11.35 8.46
CA PHE A 5 0.67 -10.33 8.64
C PHE A 5 -0.45 -10.78 9.57
N CYS A 6 -0.55 -12.08 9.84
CA CYS A 6 -1.44 -12.58 10.90
C CYS A 6 -0.79 -12.46 12.27
N GLU A 7 0.53 -12.60 12.34
CA GLU A 7 1.30 -12.50 13.57
C GLU A 7 1.84 -11.08 13.73
N THR A 8 1.17 -10.30 14.56
CA THR A 8 1.48 -8.88 14.71
C THR A 8 2.44 -8.55 15.84
N THR A 9 2.92 -9.56 16.59
CA THR A 9 3.78 -9.33 17.76
C THR A 9 5.10 -8.65 17.41
N ASP A 10 5.65 -8.93 16.24
CA ASP A 10 6.92 -8.34 15.79
C ASP A 10 6.73 -7.09 14.92
N LEU A 11 5.47 -6.67 14.73
CA LEU A 11 5.17 -5.51 13.91
C LEU A 11 4.95 -4.28 14.77
N VAL A 12 5.43 -3.14 14.29
CA VAL A 12 5.14 -1.85 14.91
C VAL A 12 3.89 -1.29 14.21
N ILE A 13 2.75 -1.47 14.87
CA ILE A 13 1.47 -0.98 14.35
C ILE A 13 1.37 0.52 14.65
N LEU A 14 1.24 1.31 13.58
CA LEU A 14 1.16 2.77 13.68
C LEU A 14 -0.24 3.25 14.01
N GLU A 15 -1.22 2.58 13.44
CA GLU A 15 -2.63 2.92 13.57
C GLU A 15 -3.44 1.67 13.24
N ARG A 16 -4.60 1.54 13.86
CA ARG A 16 -5.51 0.44 13.57
C ARG A 16 -6.95 0.87 13.77
N ASN A 17 -7.86 0.16 13.13
CA ASN A 17 -9.28 0.16 13.47
C ASN A 17 -9.71 -1.28 13.76
N ASP A 18 -11.02 -1.55 13.73
CA ASP A 18 -11.51 -2.90 14.08
C ASP A 18 -11.14 -3.96 13.03
N TYR A 19 -10.78 -3.56 11.80
CA TYR A 19 -10.62 -4.50 10.69
C TYR A 19 -9.22 -4.49 10.06
N LEU A 20 -8.50 -3.37 10.13
CA LEU A 20 -7.18 -3.26 9.50
C LEU A 20 -6.19 -2.57 10.42
N TYR A 21 -4.91 -2.74 10.06
CA TYR A 21 -3.82 -2.02 10.71
C TYR A 21 -2.83 -1.50 9.67
N ALA A 22 -2.07 -0.48 10.05
CA ALA A 22 -1.07 0.16 9.21
C ALA A 22 0.32 0.00 9.81
N ILE A 23 1.29 -0.34 8.96
CA ILE A 23 2.71 -0.40 9.33
C ILE A 23 3.54 0.30 8.27
N ARG A 24 4.75 0.74 8.63
CA ARG A 24 5.73 1.14 7.62
C ARG A 24 6.30 -0.11 6.98
N TYR A 25 6.43 -0.08 5.66
CA TYR A 25 6.92 -1.23 4.92
C TYR A 25 8.42 -1.41 5.15
N LYS A 26 8.85 -2.65 5.36
CA LYS A 26 10.23 -3.02 5.61
C LYS A 26 11.13 -2.79 4.39
N PHE A 27 10.55 -2.86 3.19
CA PHE A 27 11.27 -2.66 1.93
C PHE A 27 10.68 -1.47 1.17
N PRO A 28 10.83 -0.25 1.67
CA PRO A 28 10.11 0.90 1.12
C PRO A 28 10.58 1.25 -0.29
N VAL A 29 9.61 1.56 -1.15
CA VAL A 29 9.88 2.13 -2.48
C VAL A 29 10.28 3.60 -2.34
N THR A 30 9.61 4.29 -1.43
CA THR A 30 9.96 5.66 -1.02
C THR A 30 9.90 5.73 0.49
N GLU A 31 10.50 6.77 1.07
CA GLU A 31 10.45 6.98 2.50
C GLU A 31 9.00 7.10 2.98
N LEU A 32 8.69 6.41 4.09
CA LEU A 32 7.36 6.35 4.70
C LEU A 32 6.34 5.52 3.92
N HIS A 33 6.79 4.68 2.99
CA HIS A 33 5.94 3.69 2.32
C HIS A 33 5.18 2.88 3.38
N THR A 34 3.87 2.86 3.28
CA THR A 34 2.99 2.28 4.29
C THR A 34 2.20 1.13 3.71
N LEU A 35 1.96 0.11 4.52
CA LEU A 35 1.05 -0.99 4.18
C LEU A 35 -0.18 -0.90 5.07
N LEU A 36 -1.35 -1.13 4.46
CA LEU A 36 -2.62 -1.29 5.16
C LEU A 36 -3.04 -2.73 4.99
N ILE A 37 -3.30 -3.42 6.11
CA ILE A 37 -3.39 -4.87 6.15
C ILE A 37 -4.62 -5.28 6.95
N PRO A 38 -5.54 -6.09 6.39
CA PRO A 38 -6.66 -6.61 7.16
C PRO A 38 -6.18 -7.61 8.20
N PHE A 39 -6.82 -7.61 9.37
CA PHE A 39 -6.52 -8.63 10.39
C PHE A 39 -6.94 -10.02 9.92
N ARG A 40 -8.06 -10.11 9.22
CA ARG A 40 -8.55 -11.38 8.69
C ARG A 40 -7.63 -11.86 7.57
N HIS A 41 -7.26 -13.14 7.62
CA HIS A 41 -6.38 -13.71 6.60
C HIS A 41 -7.19 -14.00 5.33
N VAL A 42 -7.09 -13.11 4.36
CA VAL A 42 -7.59 -13.31 3.00
C VAL A 42 -6.46 -12.99 2.03
N GLU A 43 -6.44 -13.64 0.89
CA GLU A 43 -5.36 -13.46 -0.07
C GLU A 43 -5.42 -12.11 -0.78
N SER A 44 -6.63 -11.67 -1.15
CA SER A 44 -6.81 -10.56 -2.06
C SER A 44 -7.76 -9.51 -1.50
N TYR A 45 -7.54 -8.26 -1.91
CA TYR A 45 -8.48 -7.16 -1.69
C TYR A 45 -9.90 -7.53 -2.14
N PHE A 46 -10.01 -8.33 -3.21
CA PHE A 46 -11.31 -8.73 -3.75
C PHE A 46 -12.09 -9.66 -2.82
N ASP A 47 -11.42 -10.22 -1.81
CA ASP A 47 -12.05 -11.10 -0.81
C ASP A 47 -12.54 -10.34 0.42
N LEU A 48 -12.28 -9.03 0.50
CA LEU A 48 -12.74 -8.20 1.61
C LEU A 48 -14.25 -8.00 1.54
N ASP A 49 -14.90 -7.95 2.71
CA ASP A 49 -16.32 -7.60 2.78
C ASP A 49 -16.51 -6.09 2.85
N ASN A 50 -17.77 -5.64 2.81
CA ASN A 50 -18.07 -4.20 2.78
C ASN A 50 -17.59 -3.47 4.02
N ALA A 51 -17.68 -4.08 5.19
CA ALA A 51 -17.21 -3.46 6.43
C ALA A 51 -15.68 -3.26 6.39
N GLU A 52 -14.97 -4.25 5.86
CA GLU A 52 -13.51 -4.16 5.70
C GLU A 52 -13.11 -3.08 4.69
N ILE A 53 -13.84 -2.98 3.58
CA ILE A 53 -13.58 -1.95 2.56
C ILE A 53 -13.81 -0.54 3.14
N ASP A 54 -14.90 -0.35 3.88
CA ASP A 54 -15.16 0.92 4.54
C ASP A 54 -14.06 1.27 5.55
N ALA A 55 -13.66 0.30 6.36
CA ALA A 55 -12.60 0.47 7.33
C ALA A 55 -11.24 0.75 6.65
N PHE A 56 -10.97 0.09 5.54
CA PHE A 56 -9.78 0.37 4.73
C PHE A 56 -9.76 1.83 4.28
N ASN A 57 -10.87 2.31 3.74
CA ASN A 57 -10.94 3.68 3.25
C ASN A 57 -10.71 4.69 4.38
N GLU A 58 -11.28 4.45 5.55
CA GLU A 58 -11.06 5.31 6.72
C GLU A 58 -9.58 5.34 7.13
N LEU A 59 -8.95 4.16 7.20
CA LEU A 59 -7.55 4.06 7.59
C LEU A 59 -6.63 4.70 6.54
N LEU A 60 -6.96 4.53 5.26
CA LEU A 60 -6.23 5.14 4.16
C LEU A 60 -6.22 6.66 4.27
N LEU A 61 -7.38 7.26 4.49
CA LEU A 61 -7.50 8.72 4.62
C LEU A 61 -6.77 9.24 5.86
N SER A 62 -6.86 8.52 6.96
CA SER A 62 -6.16 8.87 8.20
C SER A 62 -4.63 8.80 8.00
N GLN A 63 -4.13 7.76 7.38
CA GLN A 63 -2.70 7.62 7.12
C GLN A 63 -2.20 8.67 6.12
N LYS A 64 -2.97 8.97 5.10
CA LYS A 64 -2.63 10.05 4.17
C LYS A 64 -2.44 11.37 4.92
N LYS A 65 -3.37 11.71 5.80
CA LYS A 65 -3.29 12.93 6.61
C LYS A 65 -2.04 12.94 7.48
N ASN A 66 -1.78 11.83 8.17
CA ASN A 66 -0.61 11.71 9.04
C ASN A 66 0.69 11.84 8.27
N LEU A 67 0.78 11.23 7.08
CA LEU A 67 1.97 11.32 6.23
C LEU A 67 2.22 12.76 5.77
N LEU A 68 1.17 13.47 5.37
CA LEU A 68 1.30 14.88 4.95
C LEU A 68 1.73 15.79 6.10
N GLU A 69 1.35 15.46 7.33
CA GLU A 69 1.81 16.19 8.51
C GLU A 69 3.27 15.87 8.85
N GLN A 70 3.70 14.63 8.65
CA GLN A 70 5.07 14.21 8.95
C GLN A 70 6.09 14.74 7.96
N ASP A 71 5.72 14.84 6.70
CA ASP A 71 6.64 15.26 5.64
C ASP A 71 5.94 16.20 4.67
N LYS A 72 6.28 17.48 4.74
CA LYS A 72 5.69 18.52 3.92
C LYS A 72 6.13 18.46 2.45
N ASN A 73 7.15 17.63 2.14
CA ASN A 73 7.62 17.44 0.78
C ASN A 73 6.79 16.43 -0.01
N ILE A 74 5.91 15.68 0.67
CA ILE A 74 5.02 14.76 -0.01
C ILE A 74 4.05 15.56 -0.88
N SER A 75 4.02 15.25 -2.18
CA SER A 75 3.20 15.94 -3.16
C SER A 75 2.28 15.01 -3.97
N GLY A 76 2.34 13.71 -3.71
CA GLY A 76 1.49 12.75 -4.40
C GLY A 76 1.50 11.41 -3.71
N PHE A 77 0.65 10.51 -4.19
CA PHE A 77 0.57 9.14 -3.66
C PHE A 77 0.28 8.16 -4.78
N ASN A 78 0.86 6.98 -4.68
CA ASN A 78 0.37 5.81 -5.39
C ASN A 78 -0.24 4.87 -4.37
N VAL A 79 -1.41 4.34 -4.69
CA VAL A 79 -2.13 3.39 -3.84
C VAL A 79 -2.48 2.18 -4.68
N GLY A 80 -2.22 1.00 -4.16
CA GLY A 80 -2.55 -0.20 -4.90
C GLY A 80 -2.22 -1.48 -4.17
N PHE A 81 -2.68 -2.57 -4.77
CA PHE A 81 -2.42 -3.92 -4.27
C PHE A 81 -2.11 -4.83 -5.45
N ASN A 82 -1.45 -5.92 -5.14
CA ASN A 82 -1.19 -7.00 -6.09
C ASN A 82 -2.13 -8.15 -5.76
N SER A 83 -2.89 -8.62 -6.73
CA SER A 83 -3.77 -9.76 -6.56
C SER A 83 -3.37 -10.85 -7.53
N GLY A 84 -2.84 -11.94 -6.99
CA GLY A 84 -2.38 -13.08 -7.76
C GLY A 84 -0.90 -13.02 -8.09
N GLU A 85 -0.33 -14.20 -8.32
CA GLU A 85 1.09 -14.37 -8.60
C GLU A 85 1.53 -13.61 -9.85
N ASP A 86 0.71 -13.65 -10.91
CA ASP A 86 1.04 -12.96 -12.17
C ASP A 86 1.01 -11.43 -12.04
N ALA A 87 0.37 -10.93 -11.01
CA ALA A 87 0.38 -9.49 -10.71
C ALA A 87 1.49 -9.10 -9.72
N GLY A 88 2.32 -10.07 -9.31
CA GLY A 88 3.46 -9.82 -8.45
C GLY A 88 3.22 -10.06 -6.96
N GLN A 89 2.08 -10.65 -6.60
CA GLN A 89 1.81 -10.96 -5.20
C GLN A 89 2.74 -12.07 -4.72
N THR A 90 3.49 -11.80 -3.66
CA THR A 90 4.43 -12.78 -3.07
C THR A 90 4.03 -13.24 -1.68
N VAL A 91 3.31 -12.40 -0.93
CA VAL A 91 2.77 -12.75 0.39
C VAL A 91 1.27 -12.94 0.23
N MET A 92 0.77 -14.13 0.55
CA MET A 92 -0.62 -14.51 0.31
C MET A 92 -1.55 -14.10 1.48
N HIS A 93 -1.39 -12.87 1.89
CA HIS A 93 -2.26 -12.16 2.82
C HIS A 93 -2.42 -10.76 2.27
N CYS A 94 -3.64 -10.34 2.03
CA CYS A 94 -3.97 -9.04 1.45
C CYS A 94 -3.22 -7.91 2.13
N HIS A 95 -2.60 -7.06 1.35
CA HIS A 95 -1.96 -5.84 1.84
C HIS A 95 -2.01 -4.79 0.74
N ILE A 96 -2.31 -3.57 1.13
CA ILE A 96 -2.46 -2.46 0.20
C ILE A 96 -1.33 -1.46 0.46
N HIS A 97 -0.65 -1.09 -0.61
CA HIS A 97 0.45 -0.13 -0.56
C HIS A 97 -0.09 1.29 -0.59
N LEU A 98 0.43 2.12 0.30
CA LEU A 98 0.28 3.57 0.26
C LEU A 98 1.68 4.15 0.13
N ILE A 99 2.01 4.64 -1.06
CA ILE A 99 3.36 5.08 -1.41
C ILE A 99 3.36 6.59 -1.56
N PRO A 100 3.93 7.32 -0.57
CA PRO A 100 4.05 8.76 -0.71
C PRO A 100 5.09 9.11 -1.78
N ARG A 101 4.76 10.09 -2.60
CA ARG A 101 5.61 10.53 -3.70
C ARG A 101 6.05 11.97 -3.46
N ARG A 102 7.26 12.27 -3.95
CA ARG A 102 7.85 13.59 -3.80
C ARG A 102 8.43 14.02 -5.13
N HIS A 103 8.45 15.32 -5.38
CA HIS A 103 9.06 15.84 -6.60
C HIS A 103 10.51 15.36 -6.69
N GLY A 104 10.87 14.79 -7.82
CA GLY A 104 12.25 14.36 -8.07
C GLY A 104 12.61 12.98 -7.53
N ASP A 105 11.69 12.26 -6.89
CA ASP A 105 11.97 10.90 -6.40
C ASP A 105 12.15 9.90 -7.54
N MET A 106 11.69 10.26 -8.71
CA MET A 106 11.89 9.54 -9.96
C MET A 106 11.99 10.54 -11.09
N GLU A 107 12.87 10.28 -12.06
CA GLU A 107 13.12 11.20 -13.16
C GLU A 107 11.85 11.49 -13.98
N ASN A 108 11.12 10.44 -14.35
CA ASN A 108 9.88 10.58 -15.11
C ASN A 108 8.79 9.68 -14.51
N PRO A 109 7.92 10.22 -13.65
CA PRO A 109 6.88 9.42 -13.00
C PRO A 109 5.64 9.19 -13.86
N ARG A 110 5.62 9.70 -15.08
CA ARG A 110 4.43 9.60 -15.94
C ARG A 110 3.95 8.16 -16.08
N GLY A 111 2.65 7.98 -15.98
CA GLY A 111 2.01 6.68 -16.08
C GLY A 111 1.81 5.99 -14.74
N GLY A 112 2.66 6.25 -13.74
CA GLY A 112 2.48 5.71 -12.38
C GLY A 112 2.28 4.21 -12.36
N VAL A 113 1.06 3.76 -12.03
CA VAL A 113 0.71 2.33 -11.91
C VAL A 113 0.89 1.55 -13.21
N ARG A 114 0.93 2.23 -14.35
CA ARG A 114 1.23 1.57 -15.64
C ARG A 114 2.63 0.95 -15.66
N GLY A 115 3.49 1.35 -14.72
CA GLY A 115 4.83 0.79 -14.58
C GLY A 115 4.87 -0.68 -14.18
N VAL A 116 3.71 -1.31 -13.92
CA VAL A 116 3.63 -2.77 -13.73
C VAL A 116 4.16 -3.53 -14.95
N ILE A 117 4.05 -2.93 -16.12
CA ILE A 117 4.75 -3.37 -17.33
C ILE A 117 5.66 -2.21 -17.76
N PRO A 118 6.95 -2.26 -17.40
CA PRO A 118 7.81 -1.08 -17.57
C PRO A 118 7.85 -0.50 -18.98
N LYS A 119 7.76 -1.34 -20.00
CA LYS A 119 7.75 -0.90 -21.41
C LYS A 119 6.50 -0.12 -21.77
N ARG A 120 5.43 -0.24 -20.99
CA ARG A 120 4.14 0.39 -21.25
C ARG A 120 3.83 1.51 -20.27
N ARG A 121 4.79 1.88 -19.43
CA ARG A 121 4.59 2.90 -18.41
C ARG A 121 4.20 4.24 -19.01
N ASP A 122 4.93 4.69 -20.01
CA ASP A 122 4.69 5.99 -20.64
C ASP A 122 3.83 5.80 -21.89
N TYR A 123 2.52 6.05 -21.74
CA TYR A 123 1.53 5.85 -22.79
C TYR A 123 1.67 6.85 -23.95
N LEU A 124 2.42 7.93 -23.78
CA LEU A 124 2.66 8.91 -24.85
C LEU A 124 3.75 8.44 -25.82
N ASN A 125 4.53 7.44 -25.44
CA ASN A 125 5.59 6.89 -26.28
C ASN A 125 5.20 5.57 -26.92
N ASP A 126 3.98 5.15 -26.77
CA ASP A 126 3.46 3.91 -27.39
C ASP A 126 3.14 4.10 -28.86
#